data_d63a8d1fc93242474046bbddbeab3d85
#
_entry.id   d63a8d1fc93242474046bbddbeab3d85
#
_cell.length_a   1.000
_cell.length_b   1.000
_cell.length_c   1.000
_cell.angle_alpha   90.00
_cell.angle_beta   90.00
_cell.angle_gamma   90.00
#
_symmetry.space_group_name_H-M   'P 1'
#
loop_
_entity.id
_entity.type
_entity.pdbx_description
1 polymer ?
#
loop_
_entity_poly.entity_id
_entity_poly.type
_entity_poly.pdbx_seq_one_letter_code
_entity_poly.pdbx_strand_id
1 'polypeptide(L)'
;MIPGTFYPGVSGKAQKFEDEFIKRAKAAGLERSAASQFDAATYDIVQFYAYAMKEAKVTGDAARLADERTAIRDTLRAMKGYPALEGPISFGKNGDALKPVYVLEMQNGRWNLIGTYPAGS
;
A
#
# COMPACT_ATOMS: atom_id res chain seq x y z
N MET A 1 11.15 -9.72 -17.64
CA MET A 1 11.32 -8.53 -16.77
C MET A 1 10.00 -7.76 -16.75
N ILE A 2 9.50 -7.44 -15.59
CA ILE A 2 8.28 -6.63 -15.42
C ILE A 2 8.49 -5.59 -14.32
N PRO A 3 7.96 -4.37 -14.46
CA PRO A 3 7.86 -3.41 -13.38
C PRO A 3 6.63 -3.72 -12.50
N GLY A 4 6.71 -3.41 -11.22
CA GLY A 4 5.60 -3.52 -10.28
C GLY A 4 5.81 -2.64 -9.06
N THR A 5 4.75 -2.42 -8.30
CA THR A 5 4.80 -1.61 -7.08
C THR A 5 4.79 -2.47 -5.81
N PHE A 6 4.60 -3.77 -5.94
CA PHE A 6 4.63 -4.71 -4.81
C PHE A 6 5.53 -5.90 -5.10
N TYR A 7 6.35 -6.26 -4.13
CA TYR A 7 7.17 -7.45 -4.11
C TYR A 7 7.30 -7.94 -2.64
N PRO A 8 6.91 -9.19 -2.33
CA PRO A 8 6.92 -9.70 -0.95
C PRO A 8 8.28 -9.60 -0.26
N GLY A 9 9.36 -9.83 -1.01
CA GLY A 9 10.72 -9.78 -0.51
C GLY A 9 11.25 -8.37 -0.17
N VAL A 10 10.49 -7.30 -0.39
CA VAL A 10 10.92 -5.93 -0.11
C VAL A 10 11.04 -5.64 1.39
N SER A 11 10.24 -6.32 2.21
CA SER A 11 10.28 -6.18 3.66
C SER A 11 9.64 -7.39 4.36
N GLY A 12 9.98 -7.61 5.62
CA GLY A 12 9.31 -8.63 6.43
C GLY A 12 7.80 -8.38 6.60
N LYS A 13 7.36 -7.12 6.56
CA LYS A 13 5.94 -6.75 6.57
C LYS A 13 5.23 -7.19 5.29
N ALA A 14 5.85 -6.98 4.13
CA ALA A 14 5.31 -7.39 2.85
C ALA A 14 5.23 -8.92 2.73
N GLN A 15 6.26 -9.64 3.18
CA GLN A 15 6.24 -11.10 3.20
C GLN A 15 5.15 -11.65 4.10
N LYS A 16 4.99 -11.10 5.30
CA LYS A 16 3.92 -11.51 6.24
C LYS A 16 2.53 -11.26 5.66
N PHE A 17 2.34 -10.16 4.95
CA PHE A 17 1.10 -9.88 4.24
C PHE A 17 0.82 -10.95 3.18
N GLU A 18 1.81 -11.29 2.36
CA GLU A 18 1.70 -12.34 1.34
C GLU A 18 1.29 -13.69 1.94
N ASP A 19 1.96 -14.11 3.00
CA ASP A 19 1.69 -15.39 3.67
C ASP A 19 0.25 -15.44 4.22
N GLU A 20 -0.20 -14.37 4.87
CA GLU A 20 -1.55 -14.29 5.42
C GLU A 20 -2.61 -14.17 4.31
N PHE A 21 -2.32 -13.47 3.22
CA PHE A 21 -3.19 -13.38 2.05
C PHE A 21 -3.45 -14.76 1.45
N ILE A 22 -2.39 -15.54 1.18
CA ILE A 22 -2.48 -16.90 0.62
C ILE A 22 -3.30 -17.80 1.54
N LYS A 23 -3.02 -17.75 2.83
CA LYS A 23 -3.76 -18.53 3.85
C LYS A 23 -5.26 -18.22 3.84
N ARG A 24 -5.63 -16.92 3.80
CA ARG A 24 -7.04 -16.50 3.78
C ARG A 24 -7.71 -16.84 2.45
N ALA A 25 -7.03 -16.64 1.33
CA ALA A 25 -7.54 -17.01 0.02
C ALA A 25 -7.88 -18.51 -0.04
N LYS A 26 -6.97 -19.35 0.44
CA LYS A 26 -7.19 -20.81 0.53
C LYS A 26 -8.39 -21.16 1.44
N ALA A 27 -8.49 -20.53 2.58
CA ALA A 27 -9.62 -20.73 3.51
C ALA A 27 -10.97 -20.30 2.91
N ALA A 28 -10.96 -19.31 2.01
CA ALA A 28 -12.13 -18.83 1.27
C ALA A 28 -12.41 -19.62 -0.01
N GLY A 29 -11.65 -20.67 -0.30
CA GLY A 29 -11.81 -21.48 -1.53
C GLY A 29 -11.37 -20.77 -2.82
N LEU A 30 -10.53 -19.73 -2.70
CA LEU A 30 -10.00 -19.00 -3.84
C LEU A 30 -8.66 -19.61 -4.30
N GLU A 31 -8.54 -19.87 -5.60
CA GLU A 31 -7.30 -20.37 -6.21
C GLU A 31 -6.29 -19.22 -6.43
N ARG A 32 -5.76 -18.67 -5.35
CA ARG A 32 -4.76 -17.58 -5.36
C ARG A 32 -3.48 -18.08 -4.68
N SER A 33 -2.40 -18.09 -5.44
CA SER A 33 -1.06 -18.51 -4.97
C SER A 33 -0.14 -17.34 -4.62
N ALA A 34 -0.57 -16.11 -4.90
CA ALA A 34 0.18 -14.88 -4.63
C ALA A 34 -0.76 -13.69 -4.51
N ALA A 35 -0.38 -12.69 -3.73
CA ALA A 35 -1.00 -11.39 -3.76
C ALA A 35 -0.50 -10.58 -4.96
N SER A 36 -1.39 -9.79 -5.55
CA SER A 36 -1.02 -8.83 -6.59
C SER A 36 -0.69 -7.46 -5.98
N GLN A 37 -0.10 -6.58 -6.79
CA GLN A 37 0.07 -5.18 -6.39
C GLN A 37 -1.26 -4.48 -6.06
N PHE A 38 -2.38 -4.90 -6.66
CA PHE A 38 -3.70 -4.34 -6.34
C PHE A 38 -4.20 -4.77 -4.96
N ASP A 39 -3.91 -6.01 -4.55
CA ASP A 39 -4.25 -6.50 -3.22
C ASP A 39 -3.46 -5.73 -2.15
N ALA A 40 -2.15 -5.53 -2.38
CA ALA A 40 -1.29 -4.75 -1.50
C ALA A 40 -1.72 -3.27 -1.44
N ALA A 41 -2.00 -2.65 -2.59
CA ALA A 41 -2.47 -1.27 -2.65
C ALA A 41 -3.81 -1.09 -1.92
N THR A 42 -4.74 -2.03 -2.07
CA THR A 42 -6.04 -1.99 -1.38
C THR A 42 -5.86 -2.07 0.14
N TYR A 43 -4.98 -2.94 0.61
CA TYR A 43 -4.63 -3.01 2.03
C TYR A 43 -4.04 -1.68 2.52
N ASP A 44 -3.08 -1.12 1.78
CA ASP A 44 -2.44 0.14 2.15
C ASP A 44 -3.43 1.32 2.17
N ILE A 45 -4.39 1.37 1.23
CA ILE A 45 -5.45 2.39 1.21
C ILE A 45 -6.26 2.36 2.52
N VAL A 46 -6.64 1.18 3.01
CA VAL A 46 -7.35 1.06 4.28
C VAL A 46 -6.50 1.58 5.45
N GLN A 47 -5.20 1.26 5.45
CA GLN A 47 -4.27 1.75 6.47
C GLN A 47 -4.09 3.28 6.41
N PHE A 48 -4.05 3.86 5.21
CA PHE A 48 -3.96 5.33 5.03
C PHE A 48 -5.19 6.03 5.62
N TYR A 49 -6.39 5.52 5.35
CA TYR A 49 -7.60 6.08 5.94
C TYR A 49 -7.61 5.93 7.46
N ALA A 50 -7.25 4.77 8.00
CA ALA A 50 -7.16 4.56 9.44
C ALA A 50 -6.17 5.53 10.10
N TYR A 51 -5.00 5.72 9.47
CA TYR A 51 -4.02 6.71 9.90
C TYR A 51 -4.59 8.12 9.85
N ALA A 52 -5.16 8.53 8.71
CA ALA A 52 -5.67 9.89 8.54
C ALA A 52 -6.83 10.21 9.48
N MET A 53 -7.74 9.27 9.70
CA MET A 53 -8.86 9.43 10.64
C MET A 53 -8.37 9.59 12.08
N LYS A 54 -7.34 8.83 12.46
CA LYS A 54 -6.73 8.92 13.78
C LYS A 54 -6.03 10.27 13.98
N GLU A 55 -5.19 10.69 13.05
CA GLU A 55 -4.46 11.97 13.11
C GLU A 55 -5.42 13.17 13.08
N ALA A 56 -6.46 13.12 12.25
CA ALA A 56 -7.51 14.13 12.17
C ALA A 56 -8.49 14.09 13.36
N LYS A 57 -8.35 13.13 14.28
CA LYS A 57 -9.22 12.96 15.46
C LYS A 57 -10.70 12.91 15.09
N VAL A 58 -11.03 12.12 14.05
CA VAL A 58 -12.38 11.96 13.56
C VAL A 58 -13.27 11.37 14.65
N THR A 59 -14.43 11.99 14.87
CA THR A 59 -15.39 11.59 15.90
C THR A 59 -16.56 10.78 15.34
N GLY A 60 -16.86 10.94 14.04
CA GLY A 60 -18.04 10.34 13.39
C GLY A 60 -19.34 11.12 13.68
N ASP A 61 -19.26 12.32 14.24
CA ASP A 61 -20.42 13.18 14.45
C ASP A 61 -20.92 13.71 13.09
N ALA A 62 -22.20 13.46 12.79
CA ALA A 62 -22.83 13.89 11.55
C ALA A 62 -22.77 15.43 11.35
N ALA A 63 -22.83 16.19 12.43
CA ALA A 63 -22.71 17.66 12.38
C ALA A 63 -21.30 18.13 11.95
N ARG A 64 -20.29 17.28 12.09
CA ARG A 64 -18.89 17.58 11.75
C ARG A 64 -18.43 16.92 10.44
N LEU A 65 -19.30 16.26 9.75
CA LEU A 65 -18.95 15.44 8.59
C LEU A 65 -18.12 16.19 7.53
N ALA A 66 -18.48 17.42 7.19
CA ALA A 66 -17.79 18.22 6.18
C ALA A 66 -16.37 18.58 6.62
N ASP A 67 -16.21 19.00 7.90
CA ASP A 67 -14.93 19.37 8.47
C ASP A 67 -14.01 18.15 8.62
N GLU A 68 -14.56 17.03 9.08
CA GLU A 68 -13.81 15.79 9.25
C GLU A 68 -13.32 15.21 7.91
N ARG A 69 -14.15 15.26 6.86
CA ARG A 69 -13.73 14.88 5.51
C ARG A 69 -12.59 15.76 4.98
N THR A 70 -12.68 17.07 5.23
CA THR A 70 -11.62 18.01 4.88
C THR A 70 -10.33 17.70 5.64
N ALA A 71 -10.41 17.45 6.93
CA ALA A 71 -9.26 17.09 7.77
C ALA A 71 -8.60 15.77 7.33
N ILE A 72 -9.38 14.73 6.99
CA ILE A 72 -8.86 13.48 6.43
C ILE A 72 -8.11 13.74 5.13
N ARG A 73 -8.71 14.47 4.19
CA ARG A 73 -8.07 14.84 2.92
C ARG A 73 -6.75 15.55 3.12
N ASP A 74 -6.72 16.52 4.01
CA ASP A 74 -5.53 17.35 4.24
C ASP A 74 -4.43 16.55 4.95
N THR A 75 -4.80 15.65 5.87
CA THR A 75 -3.88 14.70 6.50
C THR A 75 -3.25 13.76 5.48
N LEU A 76 -4.06 13.19 4.56
CA LEU A 76 -3.53 12.33 3.48
C LEU A 76 -2.58 13.11 2.57
N ARG A 77 -2.90 14.34 2.18
CA ARG A 77 -2.03 15.18 1.36
C ARG A 77 -0.72 15.55 2.05
N ALA A 78 -0.75 15.71 3.35
CA ALA A 78 0.44 16.00 4.15
C ALA A 78 1.32 14.77 4.42
N MET A 79 0.81 13.55 4.17
CA MET A 79 1.50 12.30 4.46
C MET A 79 2.79 12.18 3.66
N LYS A 80 3.90 11.91 4.35
CA LYS A 80 5.23 11.76 3.76
C LYS A 80 5.90 10.50 4.29
N GLY A 81 6.41 9.67 3.36
CA GLY A 81 7.19 8.49 3.69
C GLY A 81 6.45 7.46 4.54
N TYR A 82 5.14 7.34 4.41
CA TYR A 82 4.37 6.36 5.18
C TYR A 82 4.87 4.94 4.89
N PRO A 83 5.17 4.12 5.92
CA PRO A 83 5.75 2.78 5.74
C PRO A 83 4.67 1.77 5.32
N ALA A 84 4.29 1.81 4.04
CA ALA A 84 3.30 0.93 3.43
C ALA A 84 3.89 -0.44 3.05
N LEU A 85 3.05 -1.37 2.58
CA LEU A 85 3.50 -2.66 2.04
C LEU A 85 4.32 -2.49 0.77
N GLU A 86 3.93 -1.53 -0.05
CA GLU A 86 4.60 -1.22 -1.32
C GLU A 86 5.90 -0.39 -1.13
N GLY A 87 6.32 -0.15 0.11
CA GLY A 87 7.44 0.72 0.46
C GLY A 87 6.98 2.09 0.98
N PRO A 88 7.89 3.05 1.15
CA PRO A 88 7.53 4.39 1.64
C PRO A 88 6.68 5.13 0.62
N ILE A 89 5.50 5.59 1.04
CA ILE A 89 4.55 6.31 0.18
C ILE A 89 4.37 7.75 0.67
N SER A 90 4.38 8.69 -0.27
CA SER A 90 4.03 10.10 -0.08
C SER A 90 2.97 10.50 -1.10
N PHE A 91 2.25 11.59 -0.86
CA PHE A 91 1.37 12.16 -1.88
C PHE A 91 1.96 13.45 -2.47
N GLY A 92 1.89 13.54 -3.80
CA GLY A 92 2.27 14.72 -4.56
C GLY A 92 1.22 15.83 -4.52
N LYS A 93 1.53 16.98 -5.12
CA LYS A 93 0.63 18.15 -5.16
C LYS A 93 -0.73 17.85 -5.78
N ASN A 94 -0.75 16.97 -6.79
CA ASN A 94 -1.95 16.57 -7.51
C ASN A 94 -2.71 15.41 -6.85
N GLY A 95 -2.20 14.88 -5.73
CA GLY A 95 -2.76 13.73 -5.06
C GLY A 95 -2.23 12.38 -5.58
N ASP A 96 -1.26 12.39 -6.48
CA ASP A 96 -0.63 11.17 -6.98
C ASP A 96 0.20 10.50 -5.88
N ALA A 97 0.11 9.17 -5.79
CA ALA A 97 0.95 8.40 -4.87
C ALA A 97 2.37 8.29 -5.41
N LEU A 98 3.32 8.83 -4.67
CA LEU A 98 4.75 8.72 -4.93
C LEU A 98 5.29 7.54 -4.15
N LYS A 99 5.62 6.46 -4.87
CA LYS A 99 6.08 5.19 -4.29
C LYS A 99 7.16 4.55 -5.16
N PRO A 100 8.00 3.67 -4.60
CA PRO A 100 9.03 3.00 -5.37
C PRO A 100 8.43 2.05 -6.42
N VAL A 101 9.20 1.81 -7.47
CA VAL A 101 8.92 0.81 -8.51
C VAL A 101 10.00 -0.27 -8.43
N TYR A 102 9.58 -1.51 -8.38
CA TYR A 102 10.43 -2.70 -8.36
C TYR A 102 10.48 -3.31 -9.75
N VAL A 103 11.66 -3.63 -10.21
CA VAL A 103 11.85 -4.37 -11.47
C VAL A 103 12.19 -5.81 -11.12
N LEU A 104 11.34 -6.70 -11.60
CA LEU A 104 11.42 -8.12 -11.30
C LEU A 104 11.73 -8.93 -12.56
N GLU A 105 12.51 -9.99 -12.40
CA GLU A 105 12.82 -10.96 -13.43
C GLU A 105 12.44 -12.37 -12.99
N MET A 106 11.82 -13.14 -13.89
CA MET A 106 11.52 -14.54 -13.64
C MET A 106 12.76 -15.39 -13.88
N GLN A 107 13.24 -16.05 -12.84
CA GLN A 107 14.35 -17.00 -12.92
C GLN A 107 13.99 -18.27 -12.17
N ASN A 108 14.10 -19.41 -12.82
CA ASN A 108 13.81 -20.73 -12.23
C ASN A 108 12.41 -20.82 -11.57
N GLY A 109 11.40 -20.20 -12.18
CA GLY A 109 10.03 -20.19 -11.67
C GLY A 109 9.78 -19.27 -10.47
N ARG A 110 10.71 -18.36 -10.15
CA ARG A 110 10.60 -17.40 -9.05
C ARG A 110 10.87 -15.98 -9.54
N TRP A 111 10.14 -15.03 -8.97
CA TRP A 111 10.41 -13.62 -9.16
C TRP A 111 11.62 -13.18 -8.33
N ASN A 112 12.60 -12.59 -8.97
CA ASN A 112 13.79 -12.03 -8.34
C ASN A 112 13.83 -10.53 -8.58
N LEU A 113 14.11 -9.78 -7.53
CA LEU A 113 14.29 -8.32 -7.61
C LEU A 113 15.63 -8.02 -8.27
N ILE A 114 15.62 -7.31 -9.39
CA ILE A 114 16.83 -6.89 -10.12
C ILE A 114 17.06 -5.37 -10.08
N GLY A 115 16.07 -4.59 -9.63
CA GLY A 115 16.23 -3.15 -9.48
C GLY A 115 15.11 -2.53 -8.67
N THR A 116 15.44 -1.45 -7.96
CA THR A 116 14.47 -0.61 -7.24
C THR A 116 14.68 0.83 -7.68
N TYR A 117 13.61 1.46 -8.12
CA TYR A 117 13.59 2.87 -8.48
C TYR A 117 12.82 3.62 -7.41
N PRO A 118 13.44 4.59 -6.72
CA PRO A 118 12.76 5.36 -5.69
C PRO A 118 11.60 6.15 -6.28
N ALA A 119 10.66 6.53 -5.42
CA ALA A 119 9.60 7.45 -5.82
C ALA A 119 10.20 8.74 -6.40
N GLY A 120 9.67 9.20 -7.52
CA GLY A 120 10.02 10.50 -8.09
C GLY A 120 9.71 11.62 -7.10
N SER A 121 10.54 12.66 -7.10
CA SER A 121 10.32 13.88 -6.30
C SER A 121 9.31 14.80 -6.96
#